data_d3cd2e59454b8c1cc69750a7de20af04
#
_entry.id   d3cd2e59454b8c1cc69750a7de20af04
#
_cell.length_a   1.000
_cell.length_b   1.000
_cell.length_c   1.000
_cell.angle_alpha   90.00
_cell.angle_beta   90.00
_cell.angle_gamma   90.00
#
_symmetry.space_group_name_H-M   'P 1'
#
loop_
_entity.id
_entity.type
_entity.pdbx_description
1 polymer ?
#
loop_
_entity_poly.entity_id
_entity_poly.type
_entity_poly.pdbx_seq_one_letter_code
_entity_poly.pdbx_strand_id
1 'polypeptide(L)'
;MARKVTSRRVWVSTAAAWLFGFLIFLPILWMVLTSFKTELEAFSMPPKFLLFHWTTENYATVQERSDYFHHALNSIIVAGGSTLIAMIIAIPAAWSMAFAPTKRTKDVLLWMLSTKMMPSVGVLVPIYLIFRDFGMLDTRAGLVMILCLGNLPIVIWMLFTYFKEIPKDILEAARMDGATIGRELIYVLTPMAIPGLASTLLLNFILAWNEAFWTLNLSTLDAAPLTVFIASYSSPEGLFWAKLSAASTLAIAPIIVLGWFTQRQLVRGLTFGAVK
;
A
#
# COMPACT_ATOMS: atom_id res chain seq x y z
N MET A 1 -13.87 25.34 -27.18
CA MET A 1 -14.96 26.07 -26.51
C MET A 1 -15.14 25.49 -25.11
N ALA A 2 -14.73 26.22 -24.07
CA ALA A 2 -14.95 25.80 -22.68
C ALA A 2 -16.44 25.95 -22.36
N ARG A 3 -17.11 24.84 -22.10
CA ARG A 3 -18.55 24.80 -21.75
C ARG A 3 -18.72 25.47 -20.40
N LYS A 4 -19.41 26.64 -20.37
CA LYS A 4 -19.75 27.35 -19.13
C LYS A 4 -20.47 26.39 -18.17
N VAL A 5 -19.81 26.06 -17.07
CA VAL A 5 -20.39 25.19 -16.05
C VAL A 5 -21.42 25.97 -15.29
N THR A 6 -22.69 25.62 -15.38
CA THR A 6 -23.80 26.27 -14.68
C THR A 6 -23.67 26.03 -13.17
N SER A 7 -23.92 27.00 -12.33
CA SER A 7 -23.88 26.92 -10.86
C SER A 7 -24.66 25.69 -10.32
N ARG A 8 -25.87 25.43 -10.88
CA ARG A 8 -26.68 24.24 -10.54
C ARG A 8 -25.94 22.94 -10.78
N ARG A 9 -25.16 22.81 -11.88
CA ARG A 9 -24.40 21.59 -12.19
C ARG A 9 -23.25 21.39 -11.19
N VAL A 10 -22.61 22.47 -10.77
CA VAL A 10 -21.57 22.42 -9.73
C VAL A 10 -22.16 21.90 -8.43
N TRP A 11 -23.27 22.48 -7.98
CA TRP A 11 -23.94 22.05 -6.74
C TRP A 11 -24.38 20.57 -6.77
N VAL A 12 -25.00 20.15 -7.87
CA VAL A 12 -25.44 18.75 -8.03
C VAL A 12 -24.24 17.80 -8.03
N SER A 13 -23.17 18.13 -8.76
CA SER A 13 -21.95 17.30 -8.78
C SER A 13 -21.26 17.25 -7.41
N THR A 14 -21.21 18.37 -6.69
CA THR A 14 -20.65 18.44 -5.33
C THR A 14 -21.48 17.61 -4.35
N ALA A 15 -22.81 17.75 -4.38
CA ALA A 15 -23.70 16.96 -3.53
C ALA A 15 -23.57 15.45 -3.82
N ALA A 16 -23.51 15.07 -5.10
CA ALA A 16 -23.28 13.69 -5.49
C ALA A 16 -21.92 13.18 -4.99
N ALA A 17 -20.84 13.97 -5.13
CA ALA A 17 -19.52 13.60 -4.64
C ALA A 17 -19.49 13.40 -3.11
N TRP A 18 -20.16 14.28 -2.35
CA TRP A 18 -20.29 14.13 -0.89
C TRP A 18 -21.10 12.90 -0.51
N LEU A 19 -22.21 12.64 -1.22
CA LEU A 19 -23.02 11.43 -0.99
C LEU A 19 -22.20 10.16 -1.22
N PHE A 20 -21.49 10.08 -2.35
CA PHE A 20 -20.59 8.94 -2.64
C PHE A 20 -19.47 8.82 -1.60
N GLY A 21 -18.84 9.93 -1.24
CA GLY A 21 -17.81 9.94 -0.19
C GLY A 21 -18.34 9.42 1.14
N PHE A 22 -19.54 9.84 1.54
CA PHE A 22 -20.19 9.37 2.76
C PHE A 22 -20.53 7.88 2.70
N LEU A 23 -21.08 7.39 1.58
CA LEU A 23 -21.40 5.97 1.40
C LEU A 23 -20.15 5.08 1.49
N ILE A 24 -19.03 5.52 0.90
CA ILE A 24 -17.74 4.78 0.99
C ILE A 24 -17.17 4.83 2.41
N PHE A 25 -17.36 5.94 3.12
CA PHE A 25 -16.88 6.11 4.49
C PHE A 25 -17.73 5.35 5.52
N LEU A 26 -18.98 5.03 5.22
CA LEU A 26 -19.93 4.42 6.14
C LEU A 26 -19.45 3.10 6.76
N PRO A 27 -18.86 2.15 6.01
CA PRO A 27 -18.29 0.92 6.60
C PRO A 27 -17.14 1.22 7.59
N ILE A 28 -16.30 2.20 7.27
CA ILE A 28 -15.19 2.62 8.16
C ILE A 28 -15.77 3.24 9.43
N LEU A 29 -16.76 4.14 9.29
CA LEU A 29 -17.47 4.74 10.43
C LEU A 29 -18.11 3.66 11.30
N TRP A 30 -18.77 2.66 10.69
CA TRP A 30 -19.36 1.54 11.41
C TRP A 30 -18.31 0.75 12.21
N MET A 31 -17.16 0.45 11.62
CA MET A 31 -16.06 -0.23 12.29
C MET A 31 -15.55 0.61 13.48
N VAL A 32 -15.32 1.92 13.28
CA VAL A 32 -14.89 2.84 14.35
C VAL A 32 -15.93 2.90 15.46
N LEU A 33 -17.24 3.02 15.16
CA LEU A 33 -18.29 3.00 16.16
C LEU A 33 -18.35 1.66 16.90
N THR A 34 -18.16 0.55 16.18
CA THR A 34 -18.19 -0.79 16.78
C THR A 34 -17.02 -1.01 17.73
N SER A 35 -15.86 -0.38 17.50
CA SER A 35 -14.71 -0.46 18.40
C SER A 35 -14.96 0.11 19.81
N PHE A 36 -15.96 0.98 19.94
CA PHE A 36 -16.36 1.56 21.24
C PHE A 36 -17.57 0.86 21.87
N LYS A 37 -18.08 -0.22 21.31
CA LYS A 37 -19.18 -1.03 21.87
C LYS A 37 -18.65 -2.13 22.78
N THR A 38 -19.52 -2.63 23.68
CA THR A 38 -19.28 -3.93 24.31
C THR A 38 -19.43 -5.05 23.29
N GLU A 39 -18.82 -6.22 23.51
CA GLU A 39 -18.98 -7.35 22.58
C GLU A 39 -20.46 -7.76 22.43
N LEU A 40 -21.25 -7.75 23.50
CA LEU A 40 -22.68 -8.04 23.45
C LEU A 40 -23.46 -7.08 22.55
N GLU A 41 -23.11 -5.80 22.59
CA GLU A 41 -23.76 -4.77 21.76
C GLU A 41 -23.26 -4.80 20.31
N ALA A 42 -22.04 -5.24 20.07
CA ALA A 42 -21.52 -5.46 18.72
C ALA A 42 -22.30 -6.55 17.97
N PHE A 43 -22.85 -7.55 18.70
CA PHE A 43 -23.71 -8.63 18.17
C PHE A 43 -25.20 -8.33 18.23
N SER A 44 -25.62 -7.17 18.79
CA SER A 44 -27.05 -6.90 19.01
C SER A 44 -27.87 -6.86 17.71
N MET A 45 -29.04 -7.46 17.76
CA MET A 45 -30.05 -7.34 16.71
C MET A 45 -31.33 -6.72 17.29
N PRO A 46 -31.81 -5.58 16.77
CA PRO A 46 -31.24 -4.79 15.67
C PRO A 46 -29.92 -4.11 16.02
N PRO A 47 -29.08 -3.81 14.99
CA PRO A 47 -27.80 -3.15 15.22
C PRO A 47 -27.95 -1.77 15.86
N LYS A 48 -27.21 -1.50 16.92
CA LYS A 48 -27.21 -0.20 17.60
C LYS A 48 -26.20 0.74 16.92
N PHE A 49 -26.65 1.89 16.39
CA PHE A 49 -25.76 2.85 15.72
C PHE A 49 -25.12 3.84 16.69
N LEU A 50 -25.93 4.57 17.48
CA LEU A 50 -25.45 5.64 18.35
C LEU A 50 -25.81 5.41 19.82
N LEU A 51 -26.91 4.67 20.10
CA LEU A 51 -27.41 4.39 21.43
C LEU A 51 -26.86 3.07 21.95
N PHE A 52 -25.62 3.07 22.40
CA PHE A 52 -24.93 1.92 23.01
C PHE A 52 -24.06 2.39 24.18
N HIS A 53 -23.56 1.46 24.98
CA HIS A 53 -22.65 1.76 26.08
C HIS A 53 -21.24 2.01 25.55
N TRP A 54 -20.77 3.25 25.62
CA TRP A 54 -19.43 3.64 25.15
C TRP A 54 -18.36 3.10 26.09
N THR A 55 -17.41 2.34 25.55
CA THR A 55 -16.27 1.81 26.29
C THR A 55 -14.97 1.91 25.47
N THR A 56 -13.85 2.09 26.14
CA THR A 56 -12.50 2.04 25.55
C THR A 56 -11.76 0.75 25.95
N GLU A 57 -12.43 -0.17 26.64
CA GLU A 57 -11.85 -1.41 27.16
C GLU A 57 -11.30 -2.29 26.03
N ASN A 58 -11.93 -2.27 24.84
CA ASN A 58 -11.45 -3.00 23.68
C ASN A 58 -10.02 -2.60 23.28
N TYR A 59 -9.70 -1.31 23.36
CA TYR A 59 -8.36 -0.79 23.04
C TYR A 59 -7.32 -1.21 24.10
N ALA A 60 -7.70 -1.20 25.39
CA ALA A 60 -6.85 -1.70 26.47
C ALA A 60 -6.57 -3.19 26.27
N THR A 61 -7.61 -3.99 26.04
CA THR A 61 -7.49 -5.43 25.77
C THR A 61 -6.63 -5.74 24.55
N VAL A 62 -6.75 -4.96 23.48
CA VAL A 62 -5.94 -5.11 22.26
C VAL A 62 -4.45 -4.90 22.56
N GLN A 63 -4.12 -3.92 23.42
CA GLN A 63 -2.75 -3.66 23.82
C GLN A 63 -2.20 -4.72 24.78
N GLU A 64 -2.99 -5.15 25.76
CA GLU A 64 -2.57 -6.12 26.79
C GLU A 64 -2.40 -7.54 26.25
N ARG A 65 -3.28 -7.97 25.33
CA ARG A 65 -3.29 -9.33 24.80
C ARG A 65 -2.07 -9.66 23.95
N SER A 66 -1.56 -8.69 23.18
CA SER A 66 -0.50 -8.92 22.19
C SER A 66 0.13 -7.60 21.81
N ASP A 67 1.13 -7.16 22.48
CA ASP A 67 1.93 -5.96 22.17
C ASP A 67 1.68 -5.32 20.79
N TYR A 68 0.59 -4.55 20.67
CA TYR A 68 0.18 -3.88 19.44
C TYR A 68 1.34 -3.07 18.82
N PHE A 69 2.14 -2.41 19.67
CA PHE A 69 3.26 -1.60 19.20
C PHE A 69 4.35 -2.43 18.52
N HIS A 70 4.59 -3.65 18.98
CA HIS A 70 5.52 -4.58 18.33
C HIS A 70 5.03 -4.91 16.90
N HIS A 71 3.76 -5.28 16.73
CA HIS A 71 3.16 -5.57 15.44
C HIS A 71 3.10 -4.34 14.51
N ALA A 72 2.82 -3.16 15.08
CA ALA A 72 2.85 -1.90 14.34
C ALA A 72 4.26 -1.57 13.83
N LEU A 73 5.28 -1.74 14.68
CA LEU A 73 6.68 -1.56 14.30
C LEU A 73 7.08 -2.55 13.21
N ASN A 74 6.68 -3.82 13.32
CA ASN A 74 6.90 -4.83 12.28
C ASN A 74 6.28 -4.40 10.95
N SER A 75 5.03 -3.92 10.96
CA SER A 75 4.36 -3.41 9.74
C SER A 75 5.14 -2.25 9.12
N ILE A 76 5.60 -1.29 9.92
CA ILE A 76 6.38 -0.15 9.43
C ILE A 76 7.71 -0.61 8.82
N ILE A 77 8.43 -1.51 9.50
CA ILE A 77 9.72 -2.02 9.02
C ILE A 77 9.54 -2.85 7.75
N VAL A 78 8.56 -3.75 7.73
CA VAL A 78 8.32 -4.65 6.60
C VAL A 78 7.80 -3.88 5.38
N ALA A 79 6.77 -3.05 5.54
CA ALA A 79 6.23 -2.27 4.43
C ALA A 79 7.20 -1.17 3.97
N GLY A 80 7.84 -0.47 4.89
CA GLY A 80 8.84 0.56 4.58
C GLY A 80 10.09 -0.03 3.93
N GLY A 81 10.66 -1.08 4.52
CA GLY A 81 11.86 -1.75 4.02
C GLY A 81 11.66 -2.35 2.62
N SER A 82 10.57 -3.11 2.42
CA SER A 82 10.24 -3.68 1.12
C SER A 82 10.01 -2.60 0.05
N THR A 83 9.36 -1.50 0.42
CA THR A 83 9.11 -0.37 -0.49
C THR A 83 10.41 0.33 -0.87
N LEU A 84 11.27 0.65 0.10
CA LEU A 84 12.54 1.32 -0.17
C LEU A 84 13.45 0.48 -1.06
N ILE A 85 13.60 -0.81 -0.75
CA ILE A 85 14.43 -1.72 -1.55
C ILE A 85 13.85 -1.86 -2.96
N ALA A 86 12.53 -2.03 -3.09
CA ALA A 86 11.87 -2.10 -4.39
C ALA A 86 12.12 -0.82 -5.22
N MET A 87 12.03 0.37 -4.62
CA MET A 87 12.31 1.64 -5.29
C MET A 87 13.77 1.75 -5.74
N ILE A 88 14.73 1.38 -4.88
CA ILE A 88 16.17 1.41 -5.21
C ILE A 88 16.48 0.53 -6.44
N ILE A 89 15.84 -0.64 -6.53
CA ILE A 89 16.01 -1.56 -7.66
C ILE A 89 15.23 -1.08 -8.89
N ALA A 90 14.00 -0.61 -8.68
CA ALA A 90 13.08 -0.27 -9.77
C ALA A 90 13.48 1.01 -10.53
N ILE A 91 14.04 2.02 -9.85
CA ILE A 91 14.42 3.29 -10.48
C ILE A 91 15.43 3.06 -11.63
N PRO A 92 16.59 2.43 -11.42
CA PRO A 92 17.55 2.18 -12.50
C PRO A 92 17.01 1.20 -13.55
N ALA A 93 16.21 0.20 -13.16
CA ALA A 93 15.58 -0.73 -14.08
C ALA A 93 14.58 -0.02 -15.02
N ALA A 94 13.67 0.78 -14.46
CA ALA A 94 12.71 1.55 -15.22
C ALA A 94 13.37 2.60 -16.12
N TRP A 95 14.43 3.26 -15.62
CA TRP A 95 15.24 4.17 -16.43
C TRP A 95 15.83 3.48 -17.66
N SER A 96 16.49 2.35 -17.47
CA SER A 96 17.06 1.58 -18.57
C SER A 96 16.00 1.18 -19.60
N MET A 97 14.84 0.72 -19.14
CA MET A 97 13.73 0.32 -20.00
C MET A 97 13.09 1.50 -20.76
N ALA A 98 13.04 2.70 -20.14
CA ALA A 98 12.41 3.88 -20.74
C ALA A 98 13.35 4.60 -21.73
N PHE A 99 14.63 4.79 -21.38
CA PHE A 99 15.55 5.64 -22.10
C PHE A 99 16.63 4.88 -22.90
N ALA A 100 16.87 3.61 -22.56
CA ALA A 100 17.78 2.73 -23.29
C ALA A 100 17.09 1.38 -23.63
N PRO A 101 15.90 1.40 -24.30
CA PRO A 101 15.14 0.20 -24.56
C PRO A 101 15.86 -0.75 -25.51
N THR A 102 15.76 -2.04 -25.22
CA THR A 102 16.19 -3.12 -26.11
C THR A 102 15.01 -3.71 -26.87
N LYS A 103 15.27 -4.56 -27.87
CA LYS A 103 14.20 -5.29 -28.56
C LYS A 103 13.35 -6.16 -27.65
N ARG A 104 13.88 -6.58 -26.49
CA ARG A 104 13.22 -7.43 -25.50
C ARG A 104 12.54 -6.67 -24.35
N THR A 105 12.69 -5.36 -24.29
CA THR A 105 12.14 -4.55 -23.17
C THR A 105 10.65 -4.78 -22.96
N LYS A 106 9.88 -4.81 -24.04
CA LYS A 106 8.43 -5.06 -23.96
C LYS A 106 8.12 -6.47 -23.42
N ASP A 107 8.85 -7.47 -23.89
CA ASP A 107 8.63 -8.86 -23.49
C ASP A 107 8.99 -9.07 -22.01
N VAL A 108 10.08 -8.45 -21.54
CA VAL A 108 10.49 -8.48 -20.13
C VAL A 108 9.44 -7.79 -19.25
N LEU A 109 8.92 -6.64 -19.65
CA LEU A 109 7.86 -5.94 -18.91
C LEU A 109 6.59 -6.80 -18.82
N LEU A 110 6.16 -7.41 -19.92
CA LEU A 110 4.99 -8.28 -19.95
C LEU A 110 5.22 -9.56 -19.12
N TRP A 111 6.41 -10.15 -19.22
CA TRP A 111 6.78 -11.31 -18.39
C TRP A 111 6.74 -10.97 -16.90
N MET A 112 7.32 -9.84 -16.48
CA MET A 112 7.25 -9.40 -15.08
C MET A 112 5.80 -9.22 -14.59
N LEU A 113 4.92 -8.62 -15.40
CA LEU A 113 3.51 -8.48 -15.04
C LEU A 113 2.80 -9.84 -14.98
N SER A 114 3.15 -10.78 -15.87
CA SER A 114 2.54 -12.12 -15.84
C SER A 114 2.85 -12.88 -14.53
N THR A 115 4.00 -12.63 -13.90
CA THR A 115 4.32 -13.22 -12.59
C THR A 115 3.34 -12.77 -11.49
N LYS A 116 2.78 -11.56 -11.59
CA LYS A 116 1.75 -11.07 -10.66
C LYS A 116 0.38 -11.73 -10.84
N MET A 117 0.14 -12.31 -12.02
CA MET A 117 -1.12 -13.03 -12.30
C MET A 117 -1.11 -14.45 -11.75
N MET A 118 0.05 -14.96 -11.36
CA MET A 118 0.17 -16.29 -10.77
C MET A 118 -0.41 -16.30 -9.36
N PRO A 119 -1.35 -17.23 -9.03
CA PRO A 119 -1.90 -17.34 -7.70
C PRO A 119 -0.80 -17.63 -6.66
N SER A 120 -0.68 -16.80 -5.63
CA SER A 120 0.34 -16.97 -4.58
C SER A 120 0.25 -18.34 -3.87
N VAL A 121 -0.96 -18.88 -3.76
CA VAL A 121 -1.20 -20.22 -3.18
C VAL A 121 -0.45 -21.31 -3.94
N GLY A 122 -0.35 -21.21 -5.27
CA GLY A 122 0.34 -22.21 -6.11
C GLY A 122 1.85 -22.32 -5.85
N VAL A 123 2.45 -21.26 -5.32
CA VAL A 123 3.90 -21.22 -5.02
C VAL A 123 4.19 -21.15 -3.52
N LEU A 124 3.17 -21.23 -2.67
CA LEU A 124 3.33 -21.13 -1.22
C LEU A 124 4.28 -22.20 -0.68
N VAL A 125 4.05 -23.46 -1.01
CA VAL A 125 4.84 -24.59 -0.46
C VAL A 125 6.31 -24.47 -0.86
N PRO A 126 6.70 -24.29 -2.14
CA PRO A 126 8.09 -24.09 -2.51
C PRO A 126 8.75 -22.90 -1.79
N ILE A 127 8.07 -21.77 -1.71
CA ILE A 127 8.61 -20.58 -1.03
C ILE A 127 8.77 -20.82 0.47
N TYR A 128 7.78 -21.43 1.12
CA TYR A 128 7.87 -21.80 2.53
C TYR A 128 9.07 -22.71 2.83
N LEU A 129 9.30 -23.73 2.00
CA LEU A 129 10.43 -24.64 2.17
C LEU A 129 11.78 -23.91 2.01
N ILE A 130 11.89 -23.03 1.01
CA ILE A 130 13.08 -22.21 0.81
C ILE A 130 13.31 -21.33 2.06
N PHE A 131 12.29 -20.64 2.54
CA PHE A 131 12.39 -19.76 3.71
C PHE A 131 12.76 -20.55 4.98
N ARG A 132 12.22 -21.76 5.16
CA ARG A 132 12.58 -22.65 6.25
C ARG A 132 14.06 -23.06 6.17
N ASP A 133 14.51 -23.49 5.02
CA ASP A 133 15.87 -24.03 4.83
C ASP A 133 16.93 -22.92 4.97
N PHE A 134 16.59 -21.67 4.64
CA PHE A 134 17.45 -20.50 4.87
C PHE A 134 17.25 -19.82 6.23
N GLY A 135 16.39 -20.35 7.12
CA GLY A 135 16.11 -19.76 8.42
C GLY A 135 15.44 -18.39 8.35
N MET A 136 14.66 -18.12 7.30
CA MET A 136 14.00 -16.83 7.04
C MET A 136 12.53 -16.78 7.51
N LEU A 137 11.98 -17.90 7.98
CA LEU A 137 10.64 -17.92 8.57
C LEU A 137 10.63 -17.07 9.83
N ASP A 138 9.53 -16.37 10.03
CA ASP A 138 9.29 -15.45 11.15
C ASP A 138 10.40 -14.41 11.35
N THR A 139 10.97 -13.90 10.23
CA THR A 139 11.97 -12.83 10.24
C THR A 139 11.49 -11.62 9.45
N ARG A 140 11.78 -10.41 9.97
CA ARG A 140 11.51 -9.15 9.26
C ARG A 140 12.21 -9.11 7.89
N ALA A 141 13.44 -9.62 7.81
CA ALA A 141 14.21 -9.66 6.57
C ALA A 141 13.53 -10.58 5.53
N GLY A 142 13.03 -11.74 5.93
CA GLY A 142 12.27 -12.65 5.07
C GLY A 142 11.02 -11.97 4.51
N LEU A 143 10.22 -11.34 5.38
CA LEU A 143 9.02 -10.62 4.93
C LEU A 143 9.36 -9.44 4.00
N VAL A 144 10.38 -8.65 4.32
CA VAL A 144 10.85 -7.55 3.45
C VAL A 144 11.23 -8.08 2.07
N MET A 145 11.95 -9.20 2.01
CA MET A 145 12.39 -9.79 0.74
C MET A 145 11.22 -10.29 -0.10
N ILE A 146 10.30 -11.07 0.47
CA ILE A 146 9.17 -11.62 -0.31
C ILE A 146 8.25 -10.52 -0.81
N LEU A 147 7.97 -9.48 0.00
CA LEU A 147 7.12 -8.36 -0.41
C LEU A 147 7.82 -7.48 -1.45
N CYS A 148 9.12 -7.25 -1.31
CA CYS A 148 9.91 -6.55 -2.33
C CYS A 148 9.83 -7.28 -3.66
N LEU A 149 10.19 -8.57 -3.70
CA LEU A 149 10.17 -9.39 -4.92
C LEU A 149 8.77 -9.47 -5.53
N GLY A 150 7.75 -9.67 -4.69
CA GLY A 150 6.38 -9.75 -5.13
C GLY A 150 5.85 -8.45 -5.74
N ASN A 151 6.28 -7.29 -5.28
CA ASN A 151 5.79 -5.99 -5.75
C ASN A 151 6.70 -5.34 -6.81
N LEU A 152 7.95 -5.78 -6.95
CA LEU A 152 8.92 -5.22 -7.88
C LEU A 152 8.39 -5.05 -9.32
N PRO A 153 7.67 -6.04 -9.91
CA PRO A 153 7.13 -5.92 -11.26
C PRO A 153 6.21 -4.71 -11.45
N ILE A 154 5.32 -4.46 -10.50
CA ILE A 154 4.36 -3.34 -10.60
C ILE A 154 5.06 -2.00 -10.37
N VAL A 155 6.04 -1.95 -9.45
CA VAL A 155 6.84 -0.75 -9.18
C VAL A 155 7.64 -0.35 -10.41
N ILE A 156 8.32 -1.30 -11.06
CA ILE A 156 9.06 -1.05 -12.30
C ILE A 156 8.12 -0.57 -13.41
N TRP A 157 6.96 -1.20 -13.58
CA TRP A 157 5.99 -0.83 -14.60
C TRP A 157 5.47 0.60 -14.39
N MET A 158 5.13 0.97 -13.17
CA MET A 158 4.65 2.32 -12.84
C MET A 158 5.71 3.37 -13.15
N LEU A 159 6.95 3.15 -12.68
CA LEU A 159 8.05 4.07 -12.94
C LEU A 159 8.40 4.15 -14.41
N PHE A 160 8.42 3.01 -15.12
CA PHE A 160 8.63 2.97 -16.57
C PHE A 160 7.60 3.81 -17.31
N THR A 161 6.32 3.65 -16.97
CA THR A 161 5.24 4.41 -17.62
C THR A 161 5.41 5.91 -17.36
N TYR A 162 5.76 6.28 -16.12
CA TYR A 162 5.98 7.66 -15.75
C TYR A 162 7.22 8.26 -16.46
N PHE A 163 8.33 7.53 -16.50
CA PHE A 163 9.56 7.99 -17.15
C PHE A 163 9.39 8.19 -18.65
N LYS A 164 8.55 7.40 -19.30
CA LYS A 164 8.25 7.57 -20.73
C LYS A 164 7.56 8.89 -21.08
N GLU A 165 6.95 9.55 -20.11
CA GLU A 165 6.33 10.88 -20.31
C GLU A 165 7.36 12.01 -20.25
N ILE A 166 8.57 11.75 -19.72
CA ILE A 166 9.67 12.73 -19.64
C ILE A 166 10.34 12.83 -21.01
N PRO A 167 10.47 14.04 -21.58
CA PRO A 167 11.14 14.24 -22.86
C PRO A 167 12.60 13.76 -22.82
N LYS A 168 13.00 12.95 -23.82
CA LYS A 168 14.36 12.41 -23.91
C LYS A 168 15.41 13.49 -24.09
N ASP A 169 15.06 14.56 -24.79
CA ASP A 169 15.95 15.68 -25.10
C ASP A 169 16.60 16.28 -23.83
N ILE A 170 15.89 16.24 -22.69
CA ILE A 170 16.43 16.75 -21.42
C ILE A 170 17.60 15.88 -20.92
N LEU A 171 17.48 14.56 -21.05
CA LEU A 171 18.54 13.63 -20.67
C LEU A 171 19.70 13.66 -21.67
N GLU A 172 19.41 13.84 -22.95
CA GLU A 172 20.43 14.03 -24.00
C GLU A 172 21.22 15.30 -23.77
N ALA A 173 20.56 16.42 -23.43
CA ALA A 173 21.23 17.66 -23.06
C ALA A 173 22.16 17.48 -21.86
N ALA A 174 21.68 16.81 -20.80
CA ALA A 174 22.52 16.52 -19.62
C ALA A 174 23.76 15.69 -19.96
N ARG A 175 23.65 14.73 -20.89
CA ARG A 175 24.80 13.95 -21.39
C ARG A 175 25.77 14.80 -22.20
N MET A 176 25.28 15.75 -23.01
CA MET A 176 26.13 16.71 -23.72
C MET A 176 26.89 17.60 -22.76
N ASP A 177 26.31 17.93 -21.60
CA ASP A 177 26.96 18.64 -20.49
C ASP A 177 27.93 17.75 -19.67
N GLY A 178 28.14 16.49 -20.07
CA GLY A 178 29.06 15.56 -19.43
C GLY A 178 28.52 14.84 -18.20
N ALA A 179 27.20 14.76 -18.03
CA ALA A 179 26.60 13.99 -16.95
C ALA A 179 26.82 12.48 -17.17
N THR A 180 27.33 11.82 -16.13
CA THR A 180 27.35 10.35 -16.08
C THR A 180 25.95 9.81 -15.78
N ILE A 181 25.68 8.53 -16.04
CA ILE A 181 24.39 7.88 -15.78
C ILE A 181 23.91 8.12 -14.33
N GLY A 182 24.80 8.00 -13.36
CA GLY A 182 24.46 8.26 -11.96
C GLY A 182 24.06 9.72 -11.70
N ARG A 183 24.74 10.69 -12.32
CA ARG A 183 24.38 12.11 -12.23
C ARG A 183 23.06 12.40 -12.95
N GLU A 184 22.85 11.82 -14.12
CA GLU A 184 21.59 11.91 -14.86
C GLU A 184 20.42 11.41 -14.01
N LEU A 185 20.54 10.22 -13.39
CA LEU A 185 19.50 9.67 -12.52
C LEU A 185 19.20 10.55 -11.31
N ILE A 186 20.24 10.96 -10.58
CA ILE A 186 20.06 11.63 -9.28
C ILE A 186 19.71 13.11 -9.45
N TYR A 187 20.40 13.83 -10.35
CA TYR A 187 20.30 15.29 -10.43
C TYR A 187 19.37 15.80 -11.52
N VAL A 188 19.01 14.96 -12.49
CA VAL A 188 18.12 15.35 -13.61
C VAL A 188 16.80 14.60 -13.54
N LEU A 189 16.83 13.28 -13.64
CA LEU A 189 15.61 12.48 -13.71
C LEU A 189 14.83 12.48 -12.39
N THR A 190 15.50 12.22 -11.26
CA THR A 190 14.83 12.13 -9.96
C THR A 190 14.06 13.39 -9.59
N PRO A 191 14.62 14.61 -9.69
CA PRO A 191 13.88 15.84 -9.41
C PRO A 191 12.65 16.04 -10.30
N MET A 192 12.73 15.69 -11.58
CA MET A 192 11.61 15.77 -12.51
C MET A 192 10.55 14.72 -12.23
N ALA A 193 10.97 13.56 -11.75
CA ALA A 193 10.10 12.42 -11.50
C ALA A 193 9.51 12.37 -10.07
N ILE A 194 9.81 13.34 -9.20
CA ILE A 194 9.31 13.36 -7.81
C ILE A 194 7.82 13.00 -7.69
N PRO A 195 6.89 13.56 -8.47
CA PRO A 195 5.48 13.20 -8.34
C PRO A 195 5.19 11.73 -8.65
N GLY A 196 5.84 11.18 -9.69
CA GLY A 196 5.72 9.76 -10.06
C GLY A 196 6.39 8.82 -9.05
N LEU A 197 7.57 9.20 -8.56
CA LEU A 197 8.28 8.47 -7.53
C LEU A 197 7.47 8.43 -6.23
N ALA A 198 6.94 9.57 -5.79
CA ALA A 198 6.15 9.67 -4.56
C ALA A 198 4.85 8.86 -4.64
N SER A 199 4.13 8.91 -5.77
CA SER A 199 2.90 8.11 -5.95
C SER A 199 3.19 6.62 -6.03
N THR A 200 4.27 6.20 -6.73
CA THR A 200 4.68 4.80 -6.80
C THR A 200 5.12 4.27 -5.43
N LEU A 201 5.93 5.04 -4.70
CA LEU A 201 6.36 4.71 -3.34
C LEU A 201 5.16 4.50 -2.43
N LEU A 202 4.20 5.43 -2.43
CA LEU A 202 3.04 5.36 -1.57
C LEU A 202 2.13 4.18 -1.93
N LEU A 203 1.86 3.97 -3.21
CA LEU A 203 1.05 2.81 -3.65
C LEU A 203 1.71 1.49 -3.26
N ASN A 204 3.03 1.38 -3.45
CA ASN A 204 3.76 0.17 -3.04
C ASN A 204 3.75 -0.02 -1.51
N PHE A 205 3.90 1.07 -0.75
CA PHE A 205 3.80 1.01 0.71
C PHE A 205 2.42 0.52 1.15
N ILE A 206 1.33 1.04 0.55
CA ILE A 206 -0.04 0.59 0.84
C ILE A 206 -0.24 -0.89 0.48
N LEU A 207 0.29 -1.34 -0.66
CA LEU A 207 0.24 -2.75 -1.05
C LEU A 207 0.96 -3.65 -0.05
N ALA A 208 2.17 -3.26 0.37
CA ALA A 208 2.96 -4.01 1.34
C ALA A 208 2.33 -3.98 2.75
N TRP A 209 1.73 -2.85 3.16
CA TRP A 209 1.05 -2.71 4.44
C TRP A 209 -0.17 -3.60 4.57
N ASN A 210 -0.95 -3.74 3.50
CA ASN A 210 -2.18 -4.55 3.49
C ASN A 210 -1.92 -6.01 3.09
N GLU A 211 -0.65 -6.40 2.88
CA GLU A 211 -0.35 -7.76 2.48
C GLU A 211 -0.60 -8.71 3.65
N ALA A 212 -1.50 -9.67 3.45
CA ALA A 212 -1.90 -10.63 4.46
C ALA A 212 -1.48 -12.07 4.10
N PHE A 213 -1.45 -12.43 2.82
CA PHE A 213 -1.21 -13.81 2.42
C PHE A 213 0.19 -14.29 2.82
N TRP A 214 1.24 -13.58 2.41
CA TRP A 214 2.61 -13.97 2.75
C TRP A 214 2.91 -13.78 4.23
N THR A 215 2.39 -12.71 4.85
CA THR A 215 2.62 -12.45 6.26
C THR A 215 1.98 -13.51 7.16
N LEU A 216 0.77 -13.96 6.86
CA LEU A 216 0.09 -15.03 7.62
C LEU A 216 0.76 -16.39 7.46
N ASN A 217 1.42 -16.66 6.33
CA ASN A 217 2.01 -17.96 6.06
C ASN A 217 3.50 -18.04 6.41
N LEU A 218 4.21 -16.91 6.49
CA LEU A 218 5.67 -16.88 6.70
C LEU A 218 6.09 -16.27 8.05
N SER A 219 5.14 -15.72 8.83
CA SER A 219 5.41 -15.20 10.17
C SER A 219 4.39 -15.69 11.19
N THR A 220 4.81 -15.72 12.47
CA THR A 220 3.98 -16.21 13.57
C THR A 220 4.00 -15.27 14.78
N LEU A 221 5.17 -14.92 15.31
CA LEU A 221 5.33 -14.17 16.55
C LEU A 221 6.25 -12.96 16.40
N ASP A 222 7.54 -13.20 16.10
CA ASP A 222 8.59 -12.19 16.19
C ASP A 222 8.49 -11.14 15.07
N ALA A 223 8.20 -11.57 13.85
CA ALA A 223 8.08 -10.69 12.70
C ALA A 223 6.63 -10.38 12.30
N ALA A 224 5.65 -10.88 13.03
CA ALA A 224 4.24 -10.74 12.70
C ALA A 224 3.80 -9.27 12.58
N PRO A 225 3.32 -8.82 11.39
CA PRO A 225 2.78 -7.46 11.20
C PRO A 225 1.35 -7.34 11.71
N LEU A 226 0.78 -6.13 11.62
CA LEU A 226 -0.61 -5.86 12.03
C LEU A 226 -1.65 -6.71 11.29
N THR A 227 -1.40 -7.13 10.06
CA THR A 227 -2.30 -8.03 9.31
C THR A 227 -2.45 -9.38 10.00
N VAL A 228 -1.37 -9.96 10.51
CA VAL A 228 -1.37 -11.20 11.29
C VAL A 228 -2.05 -10.98 12.64
N PHE A 229 -1.72 -9.87 13.31
CA PHE A 229 -2.32 -9.48 14.58
C PHE A 229 -3.84 -9.35 14.48
N ILE A 230 -4.36 -8.63 13.48
CA ILE A 230 -5.80 -8.47 13.26
C ILE A 230 -6.46 -9.82 12.99
N ALA A 231 -5.84 -10.67 12.18
CA ALA A 231 -6.36 -11.99 11.85
C ALA A 231 -6.52 -12.88 13.10
N SER A 232 -5.71 -12.69 14.15
CA SER A 232 -5.81 -13.43 15.39
C SER A 232 -7.13 -13.20 16.17
N TYR A 233 -7.84 -12.10 15.90
CA TYR A 233 -9.17 -11.82 16.48
C TYR A 233 -10.32 -12.50 15.70
N SER A 234 -10.04 -13.10 14.54
CA SER A 234 -10.99 -13.89 13.76
C SER A 234 -10.79 -15.38 14.09
N SER A 235 -11.02 -15.76 15.36
CA SER A 235 -10.86 -17.13 15.85
C SER A 235 -12.15 -17.93 15.71
N PRO A 236 -12.09 -19.25 15.45
CA PRO A 236 -13.23 -20.15 15.52
C PRO A 236 -13.90 -20.23 16.90
N GLU A 237 -13.17 -19.88 17.96
CA GLU A 237 -13.64 -19.91 19.35
C GLU A 237 -14.57 -18.75 19.71
N GLY A 238 -14.71 -17.76 18.85
CA GLY A 238 -15.57 -16.60 19.03
C GLY A 238 -15.18 -15.46 18.12
N LEU A 239 -16.20 -14.76 17.62
CA LEU A 239 -16.00 -13.54 16.86
C LEU A 239 -15.95 -12.37 17.85
N PHE A 240 -14.77 -11.81 18.04
CA PHE A 240 -14.55 -10.65 18.89
C PHE A 240 -14.74 -9.37 18.06
N TRP A 241 -15.99 -9.07 17.68
CA TRP A 241 -16.29 -7.97 16.75
C TRP A 241 -15.84 -6.60 17.23
N ALA A 242 -16.04 -6.30 18.52
CA ALA A 242 -15.65 -5.01 19.09
C ALA A 242 -14.11 -4.90 19.17
N LYS A 243 -13.43 -5.94 19.63
CA LYS A 243 -11.96 -5.99 19.70
C LYS A 243 -11.30 -6.01 18.33
N LEU A 244 -11.85 -6.81 17.38
CA LEU A 244 -11.43 -6.81 15.99
C LEU A 244 -11.55 -5.40 15.38
N SER A 245 -12.67 -4.72 15.65
CA SER A 245 -12.89 -3.35 15.19
C SER A 245 -11.91 -2.36 15.82
N ALA A 246 -11.56 -2.52 17.09
CA ALA A 246 -10.55 -1.70 17.75
C ALA A 246 -9.16 -1.92 17.17
N ALA A 247 -8.74 -3.19 17.00
CA ALA A 247 -7.47 -3.54 16.37
C ALA A 247 -7.37 -3.00 14.95
N SER A 248 -8.44 -3.14 14.16
CA SER A 248 -8.52 -2.64 12.78
C SER A 248 -8.50 -1.11 12.72
N THR A 249 -9.17 -0.43 13.66
CA THR A 249 -9.15 1.04 13.75
C THR A 249 -7.75 1.56 14.02
N LEU A 250 -7.02 0.93 14.93
CA LEU A 250 -5.62 1.26 15.21
C LEU A 250 -4.71 0.97 14.00
N ALA A 251 -4.94 -0.13 13.30
CA ALA A 251 -4.13 -0.51 12.14
C ALA A 251 -4.33 0.40 10.91
N ILE A 252 -5.51 1.00 10.77
CA ILE A 252 -5.81 1.95 9.69
C ILE A 252 -5.24 3.34 9.98
N ALA A 253 -5.09 3.72 11.24
CA ALA A 253 -4.65 5.06 11.63
C ALA A 253 -3.34 5.51 10.94
N PRO A 254 -2.25 4.72 10.89
CA PRO A 254 -1.03 5.12 10.19
C PRO A 254 -1.23 5.37 8.69
N ILE A 255 -2.07 4.57 8.04
CA ILE A 255 -2.37 4.72 6.59
C ILE A 255 -3.19 5.99 6.33
N ILE A 256 -4.16 6.30 7.21
CA ILE A 256 -4.93 7.55 7.09
C ILE A 256 -4.00 8.75 7.23
N VAL A 257 -3.09 8.72 8.19
CA VAL A 257 -2.10 9.80 8.38
C VAL A 257 -1.21 9.96 7.15
N LEU A 258 -0.65 8.86 6.64
CA LEU A 258 0.16 8.88 5.42
C LEU A 258 -0.64 9.38 4.21
N GLY A 259 -1.86 8.89 4.03
CA GLY A 259 -2.76 9.32 2.96
C GLY A 259 -3.07 10.81 3.03
N TRP A 260 -3.28 11.35 4.23
CA TRP A 260 -3.50 12.79 4.44
C TRP A 260 -2.32 13.64 3.96
N PHE A 261 -1.10 13.25 4.30
CA PHE A 261 0.10 13.99 3.86
C PHE A 261 0.39 13.84 2.37
N THR A 262 0.04 12.72 1.78
CA THR A 262 0.41 12.36 0.41
C THR A 262 -0.72 12.51 -0.61
N GLN A 263 -1.95 12.87 -0.19
CA GLN A 263 -3.12 12.98 -1.06
C GLN A 263 -2.89 13.86 -2.31
N ARG A 264 -2.15 14.96 -2.16
CA ARG A 264 -1.86 15.86 -3.30
C ARG A 264 -0.95 15.21 -4.34
N GLN A 265 0.04 14.44 -3.90
CA GLN A 265 0.95 13.71 -4.75
C GLN A 265 0.23 12.54 -5.45
N LEU A 266 -0.64 11.82 -4.73
CA LEU A 266 -1.49 10.77 -5.28
C LEU A 266 -2.37 11.30 -6.41
N VAL A 267 -3.11 12.38 -6.16
CA VAL A 267 -3.99 12.96 -7.18
C VAL A 267 -3.17 13.39 -8.40
N ARG A 268 -2.04 14.06 -8.22
CA ARG A 268 -1.17 14.46 -9.33
C ARG A 268 -0.60 13.27 -10.09
N GLY A 269 -0.11 12.26 -9.38
CA GLY A 269 0.47 11.06 -10.02
C GLY A 269 -0.55 10.20 -10.76
N LEU A 270 -1.78 10.09 -10.26
CA LEU A 270 -2.85 9.32 -10.91
C LEU A 270 -3.54 10.08 -12.04
N THR A 271 -3.50 11.41 -12.03
CA THR A 271 -4.10 12.25 -13.08
C THR A 271 -3.10 12.62 -14.18
N PHE A 272 -1.82 12.30 -14.04
CA PHE A 272 -0.83 12.49 -15.11
C PHE A 272 -1.26 11.67 -16.33
N GLY A 273 -1.57 12.35 -17.42
CA GLY A 273 -2.12 11.75 -18.67
C GLY A 273 -3.64 11.84 -18.84
N ALA A 274 -4.43 12.09 -17.80
CA ALA A 274 -5.89 12.24 -17.91
C ALA A 274 -6.34 13.69 -18.16
N VAL A 275 -5.49 14.68 -17.91
CA VAL A 275 -5.75 16.11 -18.16
C VAL A 275 -4.70 16.60 -19.15
N LYS A 276 -5.04 16.51 -20.44
CA LYS A 276 -4.41 17.27 -21.52
C LYS A 276 -5.14 18.58 -21.73
#